data_2ca5ff1c5301519040fb4d81bc1af009
#
_entry.id   2ca5ff1c5301519040fb4d81bc1af009
#
_cell.length_a   1.000
_cell.length_b   1.000
_cell.length_c   1.000
_cell.angle_alpha   90.00
_cell.angle_beta   90.00
_cell.angle_gamma   90.00
#
_symmetry.space_group_name_H-M   'P 1'
#
loop_
_entity.id
_entity.type
_entity.pdbx_description
1 polymer ?
#
loop_
_entity_poly.entity_id
_entity_poly.type
_entity_poly.pdbx_seq_one_letter_code
_entity_poly.pdbx_strand_id
1 'polypeptide(L)'
;SRSPIAGNPGFANLVSYAAAVLGKRSRYHKERFPYVSVKTERPLPRFDCAAAPCMSGCPAEQDIPRYLDAVARGDFELAWRVITATNPFPNVQGMACNHQCQSRCTRINYDKPLMIREVKRFVAEKMAEAASGVPAAQTGKRAAVIGAGPAGLSCARFLAAQGVEVHLYEEKPVLGGMAGDAIPAFRLTGDSLRRDIDAILKLGVRLHKDTPVDAALFDTLAEENDAVYIAVGAQESLPLGIPGEDAAGV
;
A
#
# COMPACT_ATOMS: atom_id res chain seq x y z
N SER A 1 -6.20 11.62 46.86
CA SER A 1 -6.30 10.15 46.97
C SER A 1 -5.08 9.52 46.30
N ARG A 2 -4.24 8.86 47.07
CA ARG A 2 -3.06 8.13 46.55
C ARG A 2 -3.57 6.91 45.76
N SER A 3 -3.07 6.74 44.53
CA SER A 3 -3.37 5.57 43.72
C SER A 3 -3.07 4.28 44.50
N PRO A 4 -3.98 3.30 44.56
CA PRO A 4 -3.75 2.04 45.26
C PRO A 4 -2.56 1.22 44.73
N ILE A 5 -2.08 1.55 43.53
CA ILE A 5 -0.93 0.91 42.89
C ILE A 5 0.40 1.36 43.48
N ALA A 6 0.49 2.62 43.96
CA ALA A 6 1.74 3.20 44.48
C ALA A 6 2.20 2.60 45.83
N GLY A 7 1.33 1.91 46.57
CA GLY A 7 1.66 1.26 47.85
C GLY A 7 1.92 -0.25 47.76
N ASN A 8 1.86 -0.83 46.57
CA ASN A 8 2.09 -2.26 46.39
C ASN A 8 3.60 -2.58 46.38
N PRO A 9 4.12 -3.46 47.27
CA PRO A 9 5.53 -3.84 47.29
C PRO A 9 6.02 -4.41 45.95
N GLY A 10 5.16 -5.12 45.23
CA GLY A 10 5.47 -5.64 43.89
C GLY A 10 5.68 -4.54 42.85
N PHE A 11 4.93 -3.44 42.95
CA PHE A 11 5.11 -2.30 42.04
C PHE A 11 6.41 -1.53 42.36
N ALA A 12 6.76 -1.36 43.64
CA ALA A 12 8.04 -0.76 44.03
C ALA A 12 9.23 -1.59 43.54
N ASN A 13 9.15 -2.93 43.62
CA ASN A 13 10.15 -3.84 43.08
C ASN A 13 10.23 -3.75 41.55
N LEU A 14 9.12 -3.64 40.86
CA LEU A 14 9.09 -3.47 39.39
C LEU A 14 9.74 -2.16 38.97
N VAL A 15 9.43 -1.06 39.66
CA VAL A 15 10.03 0.26 39.40
C VAL A 15 11.53 0.24 39.69
N SER A 16 11.95 -0.37 40.80
CA SER A 16 13.36 -0.53 41.13
C SER A 16 14.11 -1.39 40.12
N TYR A 17 13.51 -2.49 39.69
CA TYR A 17 14.05 -3.34 38.63
C TYR A 17 14.15 -2.59 37.30
N ALA A 18 13.09 -1.90 36.89
CA ALA A 18 13.07 -1.10 35.69
C ALA A 18 14.13 0.02 35.72
N ALA A 19 14.28 0.71 36.84
CA ALA A 19 15.32 1.73 37.04
C ALA A 19 16.73 1.12 36.95
N ALA A 20 16.94 -0.06 37.53
CA ALA A 20 18.22 -0.77 37.47
C ALA A 20 18.54 -1.25 36.03
N VAL A 21 17.53 -1.71 35.28
CA VAL A 21 17.69 -2.13 33.89
C VAL A 21 17.89 -0.94 32.96
N LEU A 22 17.17 0.15 33.17
CA LEU A 22 17.23 1.35 32.34
C LEU A 22 18.42 2.27 32.71
N GLY A 23 18.80 2.30 33.99
CA GLY A 23 19.90 3.14 34.48
C GLY A 23 21.30 2.59 34.24
N LYS A 24 21.44 1.27 34.14
CA LYS A 24 22.69 0.61 33.79
C LYS A 24 22.75 0.44 32.27
N ARG A 25 23.98 0.39 31.71
CA ARG A 25 24.23 0.02 30.31
C ARG A 25 23.76 -1.42 30.05
N SER A 26 22.45 -1.60 30.09
CA SER A 26 21.82 -2.90 29.88
C SER A 26 21.85 -3.27 28.40
N ARG A 27 21.65 -4.55 28.12
CA ARG A 27 21.47 -5.03 26.73
C ARG A 27 20.30 -4.35 25.98
N TYR A 28 19.44 -3.64 26.70
CA TYR A 28 18.29 -2.90 26.13
C TYR A 28 18.58 -1.42 25.89
N HIS A 29 19.79 -0.94 26.19
CA HIS A 29 20.14 0.46 25.93
C HIS A 29 20.34 0.70 24.43
N LYS A 30 19.78 1.81 23.90
CA LYS A 30 19.81 2.11 22.46
C LYS A 30 21.22 2.13 21.85
N GLU A 31 22.25 2.47 22.64
CA GLU A 31 23.64 2.45 22.19
C GLU A 31 24.17 1.04 21.86
N ARG A 32 23.52 0.00 22.38
CA ARG A 32 23.81 -1.40 22.03
C ARG A 32 23.09 -1.87 20.77
N PHE A 33 22.14 -1.12 20.30
CA PHE A 33 21.36 -1.42 19.09
C PHE A 33 21.55 -0.29 18.08
N PRO A 34 22.79 -0.08 17.57
CA PRO A 34 23.08 0.99 16.62
C PRO A 34 22.44 0.73 15.25
N TYR A 35 21.93 -0.48 15.03
CA TYR A 35 21.31 -0.86 13.77
C TYR A 35 19.86 -0.45 13.74
N VAL A 36 19.39 -0.17 12.52
CA VAL A 36 17.98 -0.01 12.24
C VAL A 36 17.25 -1.28 12.68
N SER A 37 16.32 -1.14 13.59
CA SER A 37 15.50 -2.27 14.02
C SER A 37 14.66 -2.77 12.85
N VAL A 38 14.46 -4.08 12.73
CA VAL A 38 13.52 -4.65 11.76
C VAL A 38 12.08 -4.14 11.94
N LYS A 39 11.79 -3.48 13.05
CA LYS A 39 10.49 -2.89 13.39
C LYS A 39 10.44 -1.39 13.19
N THR A 40 11.58 -0.72 13.00
CA THR A 40 11.67 0.72 12.77
C THR A 40 12.81 1.01 11.80
N GLU A 41 12.64 1.99 10.95
CA GLU A 41 13.67 2.44 10.01
C GLU A 41 14.69 3.41 10.64
N ARG A 42 14.46 3.79 11.88
CA ARG A 42 15.29 4.72 12.63
C ARG A 42 15.77 4.12 13.96
N PRO A 43 16.87 4.59 14.53
CA PRO A 43 17.29 4.20 15.88
C PRO A 43 16.16 4.50 16.89
N LEU A 44 15.85 3.53 17.74
CA LEU A 44 14.84 3.70 18.80
C LEU A 44 15.40 4.59 19.91
N PRO A 45 14.80 5.76 20.21
CA PRO A 45 15.10 6.48 21.43
C PRO A 45 14.60 5.70 22.65
N ARG A 46 15.04 6.11 23.83
CA ARG A 46 14.84 5.35 25.08
C ARG A 46 13.39 5.01 25.39
N PHE A 47 12.45 5.85 25.01
CA PHE A 47 11.01 5.69 25.26
C PHE A 47 10.17 5.68 23.96
N ASP A 48 10.82 5.35 22.87
CA ASP A 48 10.12 5.26 21.59
C ASP A 48 9.41 3.93 21.45
N CYS A 49 8.25 3.95 20.85
CA CYS A 49 7.53 2.74 20.51
C CYS A 49 8.08 2.12 19.23
N ALA A 50 8.28 0.83 19.24
CA ALA A 50 8.56 0.09 18.01
C ALA A 50 7.36 0.19 17.05
N ALA A 51 7.62 0.28 15.76
CA ALA A 51 6.57 0.17 14.77
C ALA A 51 5.82 -1.15 14.91
N ALA A 52 4.51 -1.13 14.71
CA ALA A 52 3.70 -2.33 14.82
C ALA A 52 4.16 -3.38 13.80
N PRO A 53 4.33 -4.66 14.19
CA PRO A 53 4.81 -5.70 13.27
C PRO A 53 3.93 -5.89 12.02
N CYS A 54 2.66 -5.54 12.08
CA CYS A 54 1.76 -5.55 10.93
C CYS A 54 2.19 -4.56 9.83
N MET A 55 2.81 -3.43 10.18
CA MET A 55 3.34 -2.48 9.20
C MET A 55 4.47 -3.10 8.39
N SER A 56 5.45 -3.71 9.06
CA SER A 56 6.56 -4.41 8.37
C SER A 56 6.12 -5.66 7.60
N GLY A 57 4.91 -6.16 7.86
CA GLY A 57 4.28 -7.24 7.13
C GLY A 57 3.46 -6.78 5.92
N CYS A 58 3.36 -5.48 5.69
CA CYS A 58 2.59 -4.92 4.58
C CYS A 58 3.53 -4.52 3.43
N PRO A 59 3.49 -5.18 2.25
CA PRO A 59 4.34 -4.80 1.12
C PRO A 59 4.06 -3.38 0.58
N ALA A 60 2.88 -2.83 0.88
CA ALA A 60 2.50 -1.46 0.52
C ALA A 60 2.80 -0.44 1.65
N GLU A 61 3.59 -0.81 2.66
CA GLU A 61 4.07 0.05 3.76
C GLU A 61 2.95 0.87 4.42
N GLN A 62 1.76 0.25 4.58
CA GLN A 62 0.60 0.94 5.14
C GLN A 62 0.76 1.22 6.63
N ASP A 63 0.44 2.45 7.06
CA ASP A 63 0.34 2.80 8.48
C ASP A 63 -0.96 2.23 9.07
N ILE A 64 -0.89 0.91 9.32
CA ILE A 64 -2.04 0.12 9.75
C ILE A 64 -2.62 0.60 11.09
N PRO A 65 -1.80 0.84 12.14
CA PRO A 65 -2.34 1.32 13.41
C PRO A 65 -3.10 2.63 13.27
N ARG A 66 -2.60 3.54 12.45
CA ARG A 66 -3.19 4.87 12.28
C ARG A 66 -4.56 4.82 11.60
N TYR A 67 -4.72 4.05 10.52
CA TYR A 67 -6.05 3.97 9.91
C TYR A 67 -7.03 3.14 10.74
N LEU A 68 -6.57 2.13 11.50
CA LEU A 68 -7.43 1.40 12.44
C LEU A 68 -7.91 2.30 13.57
N ASP A 69 -7.03 3.14 14.14
CA ASP A 69 -7.39 4.12 15.16
C ASP A 69 -8.37 5.19 14.60
N ALA A 70 -8.14 5.67 13.39
CA ALA A 70 -9.07 6.58 12.71
C ALA A 70 -10.45 5.96 12.53
N VAL A 71 -10.53 4.69 12.11
CA VAL A 71 -11.80 3.96 12.00
C VAL A 71 -12.47 3.79 13.35
N ALA A 72 -11.72 3.48 14.41
CA ALA A 72 -12.26 3.34 15.76
C ALA A 72 -12.87 4.64 16.30
N ARG A 73 -12.37 5.79 15.84
CA ARG A 73 -12.91 7.13 16.16
C ARG A 73 -14.03 7.57 15.21
N GLY A 74 -14.35 6.81 14.18
CA GLY A 74 -15.31 7.18 13.15
C GLY A 74 -14.77 8.19 12.11
N ASP A 75 -13.47 8.49 12.11
CA ASP A 75 -12.82 9.38 11.15
C ASP A 75 -12.41 8.61 9.89
N PHE A 76 -13.39 8.33 9.03
CA PHE A 76 -13.17 7.57 7.81
C PHE A 76 -12.38 8.34 6.75
N GLU A 77 -12.45 9.67 6.76
CA GLU A 77 -11.65 10.51 5.85
C GLU A 77 -10.17 10.41 6.17
N LEU A 78 -9.80 10.49 7.45
CA LEU A 78 -8.41 10.27 7.87
C LEU A 78 -7.97 8.85 7.53
N ALA A 79 -8.79 7.83 7.83
CA ALA A 79 -8.49 6.45 7.49
C ALA A 79 -8.23 6.28 5.98
N TRP A 80 -9.08 6.87 5.13
CA TRP A 80 -8.91 6.87 3.68
C TRP A 80 -7.61 7.53 3.24
N ARG A 81 -7.31 8.73 3.75
CA ARG A 81 -6.05 9.44 3.43
C ARG A 81 -4.83 8.63 3.82
N VAL A 82 -4.85 8.00 4.99
CA VAL A 82 -3.73 7.15 5.46
C VAL A 82 -3.57 5.93 4.55
N ILE A 83 -4.67 5.25 4.20
CA ILE A 83 -4.64 4.08 3.30
C ILE A 83 -4.11 4.48 1.92
N THR A 84 -4.64 5.55 1.34
CA THR A 84 -4.30 5.95 -0.03
C THR A 84 -2.97 6.68 -0.16
N ALA A 85 -2.33 7.05 0.93
CA ALA A 85 -0.99 7.65 0.91
C ALA A 85 0.04 6.73 0.24
N THR A 86 -0.04 5.43 0.49
CA THR A 86 0.89 4.44 -0.08
C THR A 86 0.21 3.37 -0.94
N ASN A 87 -1.12 3.29 -0.92
CA ASN A 87 -1.88 2.28 -1.65
C ASN A 87 -2.77 2.91 -2.73
N PRO A 88 -2.40 2.79 -4.02
CA PRO A 88 -3.21 3.30 -5.13
C PRO A 88 -4.48 2.48 -5.41
N PHE A 89 -4.58 1.26 -4.88
CA PHE A 89 -5.65 0.31 -5.16
C PHE A 89 -6.38 -0.17 -3.88
N PRO A 90 -6.99 0.74 -3.09
CA PRO A 90 -7.63 0.35 -1.83
C PRO A 90 -8.80 -0.62 -2.00
N ASN A 91 -9.60 -0.50 -3.08
CA ASN A 91 -10.70 -1.40 -3.38
C ASN A 91 -10.20 -2.78 -3.82
N VAL A 92 -9.27 -2.84 -4.77
CA VAL A 92 -8.63 -4.09 -5.23
C VAL A 92 -7.96 -4.81 -4.05
N GLN A 93 -7.13 -4.11 -3.29
CA GLN A 93 -6.44 -4.72 -2.17
C GLN A 93 -7.35 -5.03 -0.97
N GLY A 94 -8.49 -4.38 -0.86
CA GLY A 94 -9.54 -4.75 0.08
C GLY A 94 -10.10 -6.15 -0.18
N MET A 95 -10.12 -6.58 -1.43
CA MET A 95 -10.62 -7.89 -1.86
C MET A 95 -9.52 -8.93 -2.07
N ALA A 96 -8.46 -8.58 -2.80
CA ALA A 96 -7.49 -9.54 -3.32
C ALA A 96 -6.21 -9.69 -2.47
N CYS A 97 -5.93 -8.78 -1.52
CA CYS A 97 -4.75 -8.85 -0.67
C CYS A 97 -4.72 -10.14 0.16
N ASN A 98 -3.56 -10.77 0.25
CA ASN A 98 -3.32 -11.98 1.06
C ASN A 98 -3.12 -11.69 2.55
N HIS A 99 -3.27 -10.46 2.99
CA HIS A 99 -3.27 -9.96 4.38
C HIS A 99 -2.11 -10.47 5.27
N GLN A 100 -0.88 -10.52 4.76
CA GLN A 100 0.31 -10.92 5.53
C GLN A 100 0.48 -10.14 6.85
N CYS A 101 -0.02 -8.90 6.89
CA CYS A 101 -0.05 -8.10 8.11
C CYS A 101 -0.84 -8.75 9.26
N GLN A 102 -1.88 -9.53 8.96
CA GLN A 102 -2.69 -10.21 9.97
C GLN A 102 -1.91 -11.32 10.67
N SER A 103 -1.04 -12.06 9.94
CA SER A 103 -0.18 -13.07 10.54
C SER A 103 0.92 -12.49 11.46
N ARG A 104 1.19 -11.20 11.35
CA ARG A 104 2.14 -10.47 12.20
C ARG A 104 1.46 -9.58 13.26
N CYS A 105 0.14 -9.69 13.38
CA CYS A 105 -0.60 -8.93 14.37
C CYS A 105 -0.25 -9.41 15.78
N THR A 106 0.19 -8.50 16.65
CA THR A 106 0.55 -8.84 18.04
C THR A 106 -0.62 -9.37 18.85
N ARG A 107 -1.86 -9.08 18.43
CA ARG A 107 -3.06 -9.58 19.08
C ARG A 107 -3.21 -11.11 18.99
N ILE A 108 -2.55 -11.75 18.03
CA ILE A 108 -2.48 -13.22 17.93
C ILE A 108 -2.01 -13.89 19.23
N ASN A 109 -1.21 -13.18 20.04
CA ASN A 109 -0.72 -13.67 21.34
C ASN A 109 -1.81 -13.70 22.43
N TYR A 110 -2.97 -13.09 22.19
CA TYR A 110 -4.07 -12.99 23.15
C TYR A 110 -5.30 -13.78 22.69
N ASP A 111 -5.73 -13.57 21.43
CA ASP A 111 -6.93 -14.23 20.90
C ASP A 111 -6.82 -14.46 19.36
N LYS A 112 -7.18 -13.48 18.57
CA LYS A 112 -7.16 -13.54 17.09
C LYS A 112 -6.60 -12.24 16.52
N PRO A 113 -5.97 -12.29 15.33
CA PRO A 113 -5.52 -11.07 14.66
C PRO A 113 -6.69 -10.15 14.36
N LEU A 114 -6.42 -8.84 14.33
CA LEU A 114 -7.39 -7.88 13.83
C LEU A 114 -7.70 -8.14 12.36
N MET A 115 -8.93 -7.95 11.95
CA MET A 115 -9.42 -8.11 10.58
C MET A 115 -8.99 -6.92 9.70
N ILE A 116 -7.66 -6.77 9.55
CA ILE A 116 -7.02 -5.58 8.96
C ILE A 116 -7.48 -5.34 7.52
N ARG A 117 -7.52 -6.41 6.70
CA ARG A 117 -7.96 -6.31 5.30
C ARG A 117 -9.44 -5.92 5.21
N GLU A 118 -10.27 -6.52 6.03
CA GLU A 118 -11.72 -6.29 6.06
C GLU A 118 -12.03 -4.85 6.49
N VAL A 119 -11.31 -4.32 7.48
CA VAL A 119 -11.43 -2.90 7.89
C VAL A 119 -11.01 -1.98 6.73
N LYS A 120 -9.90 -2.28 6.06
CA LYS A 120 -9.47 -1.53 4.87
C LYS A 120 -10.53 -1.57 3.76
N ARG A 121 -11.10 -2.76 3.48
CA ARG A 121 -12.17 -2.92 2.51
C ARG A 121 -13.39 -2.07 2.87
N PHE A 122 -13.82 -2.12 4.13
CA PHE A 122 -14.94 -1.30 4.63
C PHE A 122 -14.70 0.20 4.39
N VAL A 123 -13.50 0.70 4.71
CA VAL A 123 -13.15 2.11 4.44
C VAL A 123 -13.19 2.42 2.95
N ALA A 124 -12.64 1.54 2.10
CA ALA A 124 -12.64 1.73 0.65
C ALA A 124 -14.07 1.76 0.07
N GLU A 125 -14.95 0.87 0.51
CA GLU A 125 -16.35 0.84 0.10
C GLU A 125 -17.10 2.09 0.58
N LYS A 126 -16.88 2.52 1.82
CA LYS A 126 -17.54 3.69 2.42
C LYS A 126 -17.10 5.01 1.76
N MET A 127 -15.84 5.10 1.37
CA MET A 127 -15.25 6.33 0.80
C MET A 127 -15.25 6.35 -0.72
N ALA A 128 -15.81 5.33 -1.38
CA ALA A 128 -15.76 5.17 -2.84
C ALA A 128 -16.27 6.39 -3.63
N GLU A 129 -17.30 7.06 -3.12
CA GLU A 129 -17.89 8.24 -3.76
C GLU A 129 -17.19 9.55 -3.37
N ALA A 130 -16.65 9.61 -2.15
CA ALA A 130 -15.94 10.78 -1.62
C ALA A 130 -14.48 10.90 -2.10
N ALA A 131 -13.96 9.85 -2.71
CA ALA A 131 -12.58 9.72 -3.16
C ALA A 131 -12.30 10.50 -4.45
N SER A 132 -12.60 11.79 -4.47
CA SER A 132 -12.20 12.69 -5.53
C SER A 132 -10.79 13.19 -5.23
N GLY A 133 -9.79 12.63 -5.90
CA GLY A 133 -8.46 13.21 -5.91
C GLY A 133 -8.54 14.64 -6.48
N VAL A 134 -8.03 15.61 -5.75
CA VAL A 134 -7.86 16.96 -6.30
C VAL A 134 -6.54 16.96 -7.06
N PRO A 135 -6.53 17.32 -8.35
CA PRO A 135 -5.29 17.46 -9.09
C PRO A 135 -4.36 18.46 -8.38
N ALA A 136 -3.09 18.08 -8.26
CA ALA A 136 -2.08 18.98 -7.70
C ALA A 136 -1.76 20.13 -8.67
N ALA A 137 -1.18 21.20 -8.13
CA ALA A 137 -0.66 22.28 -8.97
C ALA A 137 0.41 21.75 -9.94
N GLN A 138 0.31 22.15 -11.20
CA GLN A 138 1.20 21.64 -12.26
C GLN A 138 2.65 22.10 -12.02
N THR A 139 3.57 21.15 -12.12
CA THR A 139 5.02 21.38 -11.98
C THR A 139 5.69 21.83 -13.27
N GLY A 140 4.98 21.73 -14.41
CA GLY A 140 5.54 21.92 -15.74
C GLY A 140 6.32 20.70 -16.26
N LYS A 141 6.37 19.62 -15.48
CA LYS A 141 6.99 18.34 -15.88
C LYS A 141 5.95 17.43 -16.53
N ARG A 142 6.41 16.65 -17.52
CA ARG A 142 5.59 15.72 -18.29
C ARG A 142 6.18 14.31 -18.22
N ALA A 143 5.33 13.29 -18.10
CA ALA A 143 5.74 11.90 -18.12
C ALA A 143 4.81 11.05 -18.98
N ALA A 144 5.39 10.15 -19.77
CA ALA A 144 4.69 9.08 -20.46
C ALA A 144 4.77 7.79 -19.63
N VAL A 145 3.65 7.11 -19.47
CA VAL A 145 3.56 5.80 -18.82
C VAL A 145 2.99 4.80 -19.82
N ILE A 146 3.72 3.72 -20.09
CA ILE A 146 3.36 2.71 -21.09
C ILE A 146 2.85 1.46 -20.38
N GLY A 147 1.57 1.18 -20.52
CA GLY A 147 0.82 0.09 -19.88
C GLY A 147 -0.01 0.55 -18.70
N ALA A 148 -1.32 0.28 -18.75
CA ALA A 148 -2.31 0.61 -17.71
C ALA A 148 -2.63 -0.58 -16.80
N GLY A 149 -1.62 -1.42 -16.53
CA GLY A 149 -1.65 -2.43 -15.49
C GLY A 149 -1.38 -1.82 -14.10
N PRO A 150 -1.33 -2.63 -13.02
CA PRO A 150 -1.13 -2.13 -11.66
C PRO A 150 0.14 -1.29 -11.48
N ALA A 151 1.23 -1.63 -12.17
CA ALA A 151 2.49 -0.87 -12.08
C ALA A 151 2.35 0.52 -12.72
N GLY A 152 1.84 0.59 -13.95
CA GLY A 152 1.68 1.87 -14.67
C GLY A 152 0.66 2.77 -14.01
N LEU A 153 -0.50 2.24 -13.60
CA LEU A 153 -1.51 3.01 -12.87
C LEU A 153 -0.99 3.53 -11.52
N SER A 154 -0.15 2.75 -10.82
CA SER A 154 0.50 3.22 -9.58
C SER A 154 1.44 4.38 -9.85
N CYS A 155 2.29 4.24 -10.87
CA CYS A 155 3.21 5.30 -11.29
C CYS A 155 2.43 6.57 -11.69
N ALA A 156 1.42 6.43 -12.55
CA ALA A 156 0.57 7.52 -13.00
C ALA A 156 -0.07 8.27 -11.82
N ARG A 157 -0.61 7.52 -10.83
CA ARG A 157 -1.20 8.10 -9.63
C ARG A 157 -0.21 8.95 -8.84
N PHE A 158 0.97 8.39 -8.54
CA PHE A 158 1.94 9.09 -7.70
C PHE A 158 2.54 10.32 -8.42
N LEU A 159 2.78 10.23 -9.72
CA LEU A 159 3.25 11.36 -10.52
C LEU A 159 2.19 12.47 -10.62
N ALA A 160 0.94 12.11 -10.94
CA ALA A 160 -0.17 13.08 -11.03
C ALA A 160 -0.45 13.75 -9.67
N ALA A 161 -0.36 12.99 -8.56
CA ALA A 161 -0.50 13.54 -7.22
C ALA A 161 0.62 14.54 -6.84
N GLN A 162 1.76 14.52 -7.55
CA GLN A 162 2.84 15.49 -7.41
C GLN A 162 2.75 16.63 -8.44
N GLY A 163 1.70 16.69 -9.24
CA GLY A 163 1.50 17.75 -10.24
C GLY A 163 2.29 17.54 -11.54
N VAL A 164 2.76 16.34 -11.82
CA VAL A 164 3.33 15.98 -13.13
C VAL A 164 2.20 15.74 -14.11
N GLU A 165 2.30 16.29 -15.33
CA GLU A 165 1.38 15.96 -16.43
C GLU A 165 1.67 14.53 -16.90
N VAL A 166 0.70 13.63 -16.74
CA VAL A 166 0.87 12.20 -17.03
C VAL A 166 0.05 11.78 -18.25
N HIS A 167 0.72 11.21 -19.23
CA HIS A 167 0.12 10.56 -20.39
C HIS A 167 0.25 9.04 -20.23
N LEU A 168 -0.86 8.33 -20.08
CA LEU A 168 -0.93 6.89 -19.88
C LEU A 168 -1.38 6.21 -21.17
N TYR A 169 -0.53 5.36 -21.71
CA TYR A 169 -0.76 4.62 -22.96
C TYR A 169 -1.11 3.16 -22.65
N GLU A 170 -2.16 2.65 -23.27
CA GLU A 170 -2.60 1.26 -23.13
C GLU A 170 -2.99 0.70 -24.50
N GLU A 171 -2.45 -0.46 -24.83
CA GLU A 171 -2.73 -1.13 -26.10
C GLU A 171 -4.13 -1.75 -26.18
N LYS A 172 -4.65 -2.16 -25.01
CA LYS A 172 -5.97 -2.82 -24.89
C LYS A 172 -7.10 -1.81 -24.68
N PRO A 173 -8.33 -2.16 -25.04
CA PRO A 173 -9.51 -1.35 -24.75
C PRO A 173 -9.88 -1.37 -23.25
N VAL A 174 -9.33 -2.32 -22.45
CA VAL A 174 -9.63 -2.51 -21.05
C VAL A 174 -8.40 -2.24 -20.20
N LEU A 175 -8.58 -1.45 -19.13
CA LEU A 175 -7.52 -1.10 -18.21
C LEU A 175 -7.46 -2.10 -17.04
N GLY A 176 -6.30 -2.14 -16.37
CA GLY A 176 -6.09 -2.93 -15.16
C GLY A 176 -5.11 -4.10 -15.34
N GLY A 177 -4.78 -4.44 -16.60
CA GLY A 177 -3.83 -5.52 -16.90
C GLY A 177 -4.16 -6.80 -16.13
N MET A 178 -3.16 -7.45 -15.54
CA MET A 178 -3.33 -8.72 -14.83
C MET A 178 -4.32 -8.66 -13.64
N ALA A 179 -4.59 -7.50 -13.07
CA ALA A 179 -5.63 -7.39 -12.05
C ALA A 179 -7.04 -7.60 -12.61
N GLY A 180 -7.27 -7.19 -13.87
CA GLY A 180 -8.53 -7.45 -14.58
C GLY A 180 -8.55 -8.79 -15.30
N ASP A 181 -7.42 -9.18 -15.89
CA ASP A 181 -7.35 -10.35 -16.78
C ASP A 181 -7.18 -11.67 -16.03
N ALA A 182 -6.42 -11.69 -14.91
CA ALA A 182 -6.03 -12.93 -14.25
C ALA A 182 -6.71 -13.19 -12.91
N ILE A 183 -7.18 -12.15 -12.20
CA ILE A 183 -7.87 -12.36 -10.93
C ILE A 183 -9.32 -12.74 -11.18
N PRO A 184 -9.79 -13.92 -10.76
CA PRO A 184 -11.17 -14.36 -11.02
C PRO A 184 -12.21 -13.39 -10.41
N ALA A 185 -13.35 -13.22 -11.09
CA ALA A 185 -14.39 -12.28 -10.70
C ALA A 185 -14.99 -12.55 -9.30
N PHE A 186 -14.96 -13.80 -8.82
CA PHE A 186 -15.38 -14.12 -7.45
C PHE A 186 -14.39 -13.62 -6.40
N ARG A 187 -13.15 -13.33 -6.78
CA ARG A 187 -12.10 -12.81 -5.90
C ARG A 187 -11.96 -11.29 -5.99
N LEU A 188 -12.10 -10.73 -7.20
CA LEU A 188 -12.04 -9.30 -7.46
C LEU A 188 -13.13 -8.91 -8.45
N THR A 189 -14.08 -8.10 -8.01
CA THR A 189 -15.15 -7.60 -8.91
C THR A 189 -14.61 -6.52 -9.85
N GLY A 190 -15.11 -6.49 -11.08
CA GLY A 190 -14.78 -5.44 -12.05
C GLY A 190 -15.08 -4.03 -11.53
N ASP A 191 -16.14 -3.89 -10.71
CA ASP A 191 -16.50 -2.61 -10.10
C ASP A 191 -15.43 -2.11 -9.12
N SER A 192 -14.86 -3.00 -8.33
CA SER A 192 -13.78 -2.62 -7.38
C SER A 192 -12.52 -2.16 -8.12
N LEU A 193 -12.15 -2.85 -9.20
CA LEU A 193 -11.04 -2.44 -10.04
C LEU A 193 -11.31 -1.08 -10.73
N ARG A 194 -12.51 -0.93 -11.32
CA ARG A 194 -12.92 0.31 -11.99
C ARG A 194 -12.89 1.51 -11.05
N ARG A 195 -13.37 1.38 -9.80
CA ARG A 195 -13.33 2.48 -8.82
C ARG A 195 -11.90 2.97 -8.55
N ASP A 196 -10.94 2.07 -8.41
CA ASP A 196 -9.55 2.47 -8.19
C ASP A 196 -8.96 3.15 -9.43
N ILE A 197 -9.25 2.62 -10.63
CA ILE A 197 -8.81 3.22 -11.90
C ILE A 197 -9.41 4.61 -12.09
N ASP A 198 -10.71 4.75 -11.91
CA ASP A 198 -11.41 6.04 -12.05
C ASP A 198 -10.87 7.09 -11.07
N ALA A 199 -10.56 6.68 -9.84
CA ALA A 199 -9.94 7.56 -8.85
C ALA A 199 -8.55 8.05 -9.29
N ILE A 200 -7.78 7.20 -9.97
CA ILE A 200 -6.47 7.57 -10.53
C ILE A 200 -6.64 8.54 -11.71
N LEU A 201 -7.54 8.24 -12.65
CA LEU A 201 -7.76 9.08 -13.81
C LEU A 201 -8.29 10.49 -13.44
N LYS A 202 -9.12 10.59 -12.39
CA LYS A 202 -9.60 11.86 -11.85
C LYS A 202 -8.50 12.79 -11.34
N LEU A 203 -7.28 12.31 -11.11
CA LEU A 203 -6.13 13.15 -10.79
C LEU A 203 -5.60 13.96 -12.00
N GLY A 204 -6.23 13.84 -13.16
CA GLY A 204 -5.83 14.54 -14.38
C GLY A 204 -4.92 13.72 -15.29
N VAL A 205 -4.84 12.41 -15.08
CA VAL A 205 -4.09 11.49 -15.97
C VAL A 205 -4.76 11.46 -17.34
N ARG A 206 -4.01 11.75 -18.39
CA ARG A 206 -4.47 11.68 -19.79
C ARG A 206 -4.31 10.27 -20.32
N LEU A 207 -5.41 9.61 -20.57
CA LEU A 207 -5.44 8.23 -21.03
C LEU A 207 -5.51 8.13 -22.56
N HIS A 208 -4.62 7.33 -23.14
CA HIS A 208 -4.57 6.94 -24.55
C HIS A 208 -4.80 5.43 -24.65
N LYS A 209 -6.06 5.04 -24.84
CA LYS A 209 -6.46 3.62 -25.04
C LYS A 209 -6.28 3.21 -26.48
N ASP A 210 -6.25 1.88 -26.70
CA ASP A 210 -6.12 1.28 -28.03
C ASP A 210 -4.89 1.83 -28.77
N THR A 211 -3.83 2.13 -28.01
CA THR A 211 -2.64 2.81 -28.49
C THR A 211 -1.41 1.96 -28.15
N PRO A 212 -1.07 0.97 -29.00
CA PRO A 212 0.17 0.22 -28.84
C PRO A 212 1.36 1.15 -29.08
N VAL A 213 2.35 1.07 -28.20
CA VAL A 213 3.57 1.86 -28.30
C VAL A 213 4.63 1.00 -28.99
N ASP A 214 4.85 1.27 -30.28
CA ASP A 214 5.95 0.71 -31.04
C ASP A 214 7.25 1.53 -30.87
N ALA A 215 8.33 1.13 -31.55
CA ALA A 215 9.61 1.79 -31.44
C ALA A 215 9.56 3.27 -31.88
N ALA A 216 8.83 3.58 -32.94
CA ALA A 216 8.76 4.95 -33.47
C ALA A 216 8.01 5.88 -32.51
N LEU A 217 6.89 5.40 -31.96
CA LEU A 217 6.14 6.16 -30.94
C LEU A 217 6.96 6.28 -29.65
N PHE A 218 7.68 5.21 -29.25
CA PHE A 218 8.54 5.26 -28.07
C PHE A 218 9.61 6.36 -28.18
N ASP A 219 10.29 6.45 -29.32
CA ASP A 219 11.30 7.49 -29.57
C ASP A 219 10.69 8.89 -29.47
N THR A 220 9.50 9.09 -30.03
CA THR A 220 8.74 10.35 -29.91
C THR A 220 8.41 10.67 -28.44
N LEU A 221 7.93 9.68 -27.70
CA LEU A 221 7.59 9.87 -26.27
C LEU A 221 8.83 10.18 -25.43
N ALA A 222 9.99 9.59 -25.77
CA ALA A 222 11.25 9.86 -25.08
C ALA A 222 11.76 11.29 -25.33
N GLU A 223 11.50 11.85 -26.52
CA GLU A 223 11.88 13.23 -26.88
C GLU A 223 10.92 14.28 -26.26
N GLU A 224 9.62 13.98 -26.20
CA GLU A 224 8.57 14.93 -25.78
C GLU A 224 8.32 14.97 -24.27
N ASN A 225 8.84 14.01 -23.49
CA ASN A 225 8.59 13.90 -22.07
C ASN A 225 9.88 13.97 -21.24
N ASP A 226 9.78 14.49 -20.00
CA ASP A 226 10.91 14.48 -19.06
C ASP A 226 11.26 13.06 -18.59
N ALA A 227 10.30 12.12 -18.65
CA ALA A 227 10.50 10.72 -18.30
C ALA A 227 9.51 9.80 -19.01
N VAL A 228 9.95 8.59 -19.33
CA VAL A 228 9.10 7.50 -19.82
C VAL A 228 9.19 6.33 -18.85
N TYR A 229 8.04 5.85 -18.39
CA TYR A 229 7.93 4.69 -17.49
C TYR A 229 7.33 3.50 -18.24
N ILE A 230 8.11 2.42 -18.38
CA ILE A 230 7.68 1.20 -19.07
C ILE A 230 7.06 0.22 -18.06
N ALA A 231 5.79 -0.11 -18.25
CA ALA A 231 4.98 -0.96 -17.37
C ALA A 231 4.15 -1.99 -18.15
N VAL A 232 4.68 -2.51 -19.24
CA VAL A 232 3.98 -3.41 -20.18
C VAL A 232 3.63 -4.78 -19.60
N GLY A 233 4.22 -5.16 -18.47
CA GLY A 233 3.97 -6.44 -17.80
C GLY A 233 4.60 -7.63 -18.52
N ALA A 234 4.22 -8.85 -18.08
CA ALA A 234 4.62 -10.11 -18.70
C ALA A 234 3.42 -10.69 -19.45
N GLN A 235 3.41 -10.61 -20.76
CA GLN A 235 2.27 -11.03 -21.59
C GLN A 235 2.35 -12.50 -22.03
N GLU A 236 3.54 -13.08 -22.03
CA GLU A 236 3.76 -14.47 -22.41
C GLU A 236 3.78 -15.38 -21.20
N SER A 237 3.01 -16.47 -21.28
CA SER A 237 3.02 -17.52 -20.25
C SER A 237 4.23 -18.43 -20.47
N LEU A 238 4.87 -18.81 -19.38
CA LEU A 238 5.86 -19.89 -19.42
C LEU A 238 5.14 -21.24 -19.38
N PRO A 239 5.41 -22.16 -20.33
CA PRO A 239 4.84 -23.48 -20.30
C PRO A 239 5.32 -24.26 -19.07
N LEU A 240 4.44 -25.06 -18.49
CA LEU A 240 4.77 -25.89 -17.33
C LEU A 240 5.60 -27.11 -17.72
N GLY A 241 5.58 -27.54 -18.99
CA GLY A 241 6.26 -28.72 -19.50
C GLY A 241 5.64 -30.03 -19.02
N ILE A 242 4.34 -30.02 -18.71
CA ILE A 242 3.62 -31.20 -18.25
C ILE A 242 2.75 -31.80 -19.38
N PRO A 243 2.54 -33.15 -19.39
CA PRO A 243 1.67 -33.77 -20.39
C PRO A 243 0.26 -33.18 -20.34
N GLY A 244 -0.25 -32.78 -21.53
CA GLY A 244 -1.61 -32.27 -21.67
C GLY A 244 -1.77 -30.75 -21.50
N GLU A 245 -0.72 -30.01 -21.27
CA GLU A 245 -0.83 -28.52 -21.14
C GLU A 245 -1.21 -27.85 -22.48
N ASP A 246 -0.97 -28.53 -23.60
CA ASP A 246 -1.32 -28.11 -24.95
C ASP A 246 -2.67 -28.70 -25.44
N ALA A 247 -3.40 -29.36 -24.57
CA ALA A 247 -4.70 -29.94 -24.93
C ALA A 247 -5.76 -28.81 -25.16
N ALA A 248 -6.67 -29.09 -26.10
CA ALA A 248 -7.74 -28.15 -26.40
C ALA A 248 -8.59 -27.86 -25.16
N GLY A 249 -8.67 -26.59 -24.78
CA GLY A 249 -9.44 -26.10 -23.62
C GLY A 249 -8.63 -25.92 -22.33
N VAL A 250 -7.31 -26.11 -22.38
CA VAL A 250 -6.38 -25.79 -21.30
C VAL A 250 -5.85 -24.36 -21.46
#